data_c3acc282e28b3c886027b7c3e5cdea50
#
_entry.id   c3acc282e28b3c886027b7c3e5cdea50
#
_cell.length_a   1.000
_cell.length_b   1.000
_cell.length_c   1.000
_cell.angle_alpha   90.00
_cell.angle_beta   90.00
_cell.angle_gamma   90.00
#
_symmetry.space_group_name_H-M   'P 1'
#
loop_
_entity.id
_entity.type
_entity.pdbx_description
1 polymer ?
#
loop_
_entity_poly.entity_id
_entity_poly.type
_entity_poly.pdbx_seq_one_letter_code
_entity_poly.pdbx_strand_id
1 'polypeptide(L)'
;MTFYPNERIGLFIDGANLYSAAKSLDFDIDYRRLLEEFRKRGRLIRANYYTALIESEEYTPIRPLIDWLDYNGFKVVTKAAKEYSDDSGRRRIKGDMDVEIAVDIVEAAGYLDHVVLFSGDGDFRKVVEAVQRHGTRVSVVSTLKSSPPMASDDLRRQADSFIELAELGKLVGRERRARDDEYDDED
;
A
#
# COMPACT_ATOMS: atom_id res chain seq x y z
N MET A 1 14.20 12.59 -7.09
CA MET A 1 13.29 12.63 -5.94
C MET A 1 14.11 12.76 -4.67
N THR A 2 13.79 13.72 -3.84
CA THR A 2 14.64 14.07 -2.70
C THR A 2 13.95 13.66 -1.39
N PHE A 3 14.58 12.76 -0.64
CA PHE A 3 14.32 12.53 0.77
C PHE A 3 15.33 13.31 1.59
N TYR A 4 14.90 13.90 2.69
CA TYR A 4 15.80 14.60 3.60
C TYR A 4 16.03 13.75 4.85
N PRO A 5 17.30 13.58 5.29
CA PRO A 5 17.64 12.65 6.38
C PRO A 5 16.93 12.94 7.71
N ASN A 6 16.53 14.16 7.93
CA ASN A 6 15.89 14.61 9.17
C ASN A 6 14.35 14.58 9.11
N GLU A 7 13.75 14.30 7.95
CA GLU A 7 12.29 14.20 7.82
C GLU A 7 11.75 13.02 8.61
N ARG A 8 10.66 13.27 9.33
CA ARG A 8 9.84 12.23 9.97
C ARG A 8 8.94 11.62 8.91
N ILE A 9 9.24 10.36 8.55
CA ILE A 9 8.55 9.63 7.47
C ILE A 9 7.53 8.67 8.05
N GLY A 10 6.32 8.63 7.45
CA GLY A 10 5.32 7.58 7.66
C GLY A 10 5.00 6.85 6.37
N LEU A 11 4.99 5.51 6.43
CA LEU A 11 4.53 4.68 5.31
C LEU A 11 3.06 4.32 5.54
N PHE A 12 2.26 4.46 4.49
CA PHE A 12 0.84 4.08 4.46
C PHE A 12 0.64 3.14 3.27
N ILE A 13 0.46 1.85 3.57
CA ILE A 13 0.50 0.78 2.57
C ILE A 13 -0.90 0.20 2.41
N ASP A 14 -1.54 0.52 1.28
CA ASP A 14 -2.72 -0.19 0.81
C ASP A 14 -2.28 -1.59 0.36
N GLY A 15 -2.51 -2.61 1.19
CA GLY A 15 -1.99 -3.95 0.98
C GLY A 15 -2.49 -4.58 -0.31
N ALA A 16 -3.78 -4.44 -0.62
CA ALA A 16 -4.37 -5.00 -1.84
C ALA A 16 -3.83 -4.30 -3.09
N ASN A 17 -3.71 -2.98 -3.07
CA ASN A 17 -3.19 -2.21 -4.21
C ASN A 17 -1.71 -2.53 -4.46
N LEU A 18 -0.89 -2.56 -3.40
CA LEU A 18 0.53 -2.89 -3.51
C LEU A 18 0.75 -4.32 -4.01
N TYR A 19 -0.02 -5.30 -3.50
CA TYR A 19 0.04 -6.69 -3.96
C TYR A 19 -0.25 -6.80 -5.45
N SER A 20 -1.34 -6.19 -5.91
CA SER A 20 -1.74 -6.20 -7.34
C SER A 20 -0.68 -5.54 -8.23
N ALA A 21 -0.09 -4.43 -7.76
CA ALA A 21 0.96 -3.73 -8.50
C ALA A 21 2.25 -4.57 -8.60
N ALA A 22 2.70 -5.16 -7.50
CA ALA A 22 3.88 -6.02 -7.49
C ALA A 22 3.67 -7.28 -8.33
N LYS A 23 2.47 -7.91 -8.23
CA LYS A 23 2.08 -9.07 -9.06
C LYS A 23 2.15 -8.72 -10.55
N SER A 24 1.65 -7.56 -10.97
CA SER A 24 1.70 -7.12 -12.36
C SER A 24 3.12 -6.89 -12.90
N LEU A 25 4.08 -6.69 -12.00
CA LEU A 25 5.50 -6.50 -12.29
C LEU A 25 6.34 -7.76 -12.03
N ASP A 26 5.68 -8.88 -11.73
CA ASP A 26 6.27 -10.19 -11.51
C ASP A 26 7.28 -10.29 -10.36
N PHE A 27 7.01 -9.61 -9.25
CA PHE A 27 7.79 -9.77 -8.03
C PHE A 27 6.93 -9.69 -6.76
N ASP A 28 7.46 -10.18 -5.64
CA ASP A 28 6.89 -10.01 -4.30
C ASP A 28 7.65 -8.96 -3.51
N ILE A 29 6.97 -8.29 -2.59
CA ILE A 29 7.61 -7.34 -1.68
C ILE A 29 8.32 -8.08 -0.54
N ASP A 30 9.58 -7.77 -0.33
CA ASP A 30 10.29 -8.07 0.91
C ASP A 30 10.10 -6.90 1.90
N TYR A 31 9.16 -7.07 2.82
CA TYR A 31 8.79 -6.00 3.77
C TYR A 31 9.91 -5.64 4.74
N ARG A 32 10.86 -6.55 5.02
CA ARG A 32 12.06 -6.23 5.80
C ARG A 32 12.95 -5.26 5.04
N ARG A 33 13.25 -5.56 3.78
CA ARG A 33 14.02 -4.67 2.91
C ARG A 33 13.31 -3.33 2.70
N LEU A 34 11.98 -3.33 2.62
CA LEU A 34 11.20 -2.11 2.51
C LEU A 34 11.43 -1.18 3.71
N LEU A 35 11.33 -1.70 4.94
CA LEU A 35 11.63 -0.92 6.15
C LEU A 35 13.07 -0.41 6.17
N GLU A 36 14.04 -1.27 5.86
CA GLU A 36 15.45 -0.90 5.82
C GLU A 36 15.72 0.21 4.80
N GLU A 37 15.11 0.11 3.62
CA GLU A 37 15.26 1.12 2.58
C GLU A 37 14.73 2.48 3.01
N PHE A 38 13.54 2.53 3.61
CA PHE A 38 12.99 3.81 4.05
C PHE A 38 13.64 4.36 5.32
N ARG A 39 14.23 3.53 6.19
CA ARG A 39 15.09 3.97 7.30
C ARG A 39 16.37 4.68 6.83
N LYS A 40 16.88 4.32 5.65
CA LYS A 40 18.03 5.02 5.04
C LYS A 40 17.65 6.39 4.47
N ARG A 41 16.39 6.57 4.09
CA ARG A 41 15.90 7.80 3.44
C ARG A 41 15.56 8.92 4.41
N GLY A 42 15.31 8.61 5.68
CA GLY A 42 14.95 9.58 6.70
C GLY A 42 14.63 8.91 8.03
N ARG A 43 13.99 9.64 8.92
CA ARG A 43 13.55 9.14 10.23
C ARG A 43 12.21 8.43 10.08
N LEU A 44 12.22 7.13 9.84
CA LEU A 44 11.00 6.33 9.75
C LEU A 44 10.30 6.24 11.13
N ILE A 45 9.15 6.89 11.26
CA ILE A 45 8.38 6.97 12.52
C ILE A 45 7.37 5.83 12.60
N ARG A 46 6.63 5.57 11.50
CA ARG A 46 5.60 4.53 11.41
C ARG A 46 5.59 3.91 10.03
N ALA A 47 5.27 2.62 10.00
CA ALA A 47 4.91 1.88 8.80
C ALA A 47 3.57 1.21 9.05
N ASN A 48 2.53 1.68 8.37
CA ASN A 48 1.18 1.19 8.51
C ASN A 48 0.82 0.32 7.30
N TYR A 49 0.25 -0.84 7.57
CA TYR A 49 -0.22 -1.78 6.55
C TYR A 49 -1.72 -2.01 6.72
N TYR A 50 -2.47 -1.80 5.65
CA TYR A 50 -3.93 -1.87 5.66
C TYR A 50 -4.40 -3.02 4.79
N THR A 51 -5.25 -3.88 5.33
CA THR A 51 -5.84 -4.99 4.58
C THR A 51 -7.22 -5.37 5.11
N ALA A 52 -8.10 -5.79 4.21
CA ALA A 52 -9.38 -6.38 4.58
C ALA A 52 -9.22 -7.91 4.74
N LEU A 53 -9.96 -8.49 5.68
CA LEU A 53 -9.99 -9.93 5.94
C LEU A 53 -11.40 -10.46 5.73
N ILE A 54 -11.55 -11.60 5.07
CA ILE A 54 -12.84 -12.27 4.91
C ILE A 54 -13.19 -12.99 6.22
N GLU A 55 -14.28 -12.57 6.87
CA GLU A 55 -14.69 -13.11 8.17
C GLU A 55 -15.09 -14.60 8.13
N SER A 56 -15.52 -15.09 6.96
CA SER A 56 -16.03 -16.45 6.81
C SER A 56 -14.95 -17.54 6.70
N GLU A 57 -13.70 -17.16 6.60
CA GLU A 57 -12.60 -18.08 6.44
C GLU A 57 -11.78 -18.22 7.72
N GLU A 58 -11.83 -19.42 8.35
CA GLU A 58 -10.94 -19.78 9.47
C GLU A 58 -9.46 -19.75 9.06
N TYR A 59 -9.17 -19.93 7.77
CA TYR A 59 -7.83 -19.85 7.20
C TYR A 59 -7.79 -18.83 6.05
N THR A 60 -7.13 -17.72 6.27
CA THR A 60 -6.84 -16.72 5.24
C THR A 60 -5.37 -16.83 4.82
N PRO A 61 -5.05 -16.97 3.52
CA PRO A 61 -3.66 -17.09 3.04
C PRO A 61 -2.76 -15.91 3.47
N ILE A 62 -3.35 -14.73 3.72
CA ILE A 62 -2.63 -13.53 4.15
C ILE A 62 -2.29 -13.52 5.65
N ARG A 63 -2.89 -14.38 6.47
CA ARG A 63 -2.68 -14.39 7.93
C ARG A 63 -1.20 -14.50 8.34
N PRO A 64 -0.39 -15.40 7.76
CA PRO A 64 1.02 -15.48 8.09
C PRO A 64 1.80 -14.19 7.81
N LEU A 65 1.44 -13.46 6.75
CA LEU A 65 2.03 -12.15 6.47
C LEU A 65 1.63 -11.12 7.53
N ILE A 66 0.36 -11.06 7.90
CA ILE A 66 -0.16 -10.14 8.93
C ILE A 66 0.57 -10.37 10.24
N ASP A 67 0.65 -11.61 10.70
CA ASP A 67 1.34 -11.96 11.94
C ASP A 67 2.82 -11.56 11.88
N TRP A 68 3.49 -11.82 10.76
CA TRP A 68 4.88 -11.40 10.59
C TRP A 68 5.03 -9.87 10.65
N LEU A 69 4.16 -9.12 9.99
CA LEU A 69 4.17 -7.66 9.97
C LEU A 69 3.99 -7.08 11.36
N ASP A 70 3.03 -7.59 12.14
CA ASP A 70 2.78 -7.15 13.52
C ASP A 70 4.00 -7.32 14.42
N TYR A 71 4.75 -8.42 14.24
CA TYR A 71 5.98 -8.68 15.01
C TYR A 71 7.22 -7.94 14.50
N ASN A 72 7.18 -7.36 13.30
CA ASN A 72 8.36 -6.84 12.62
C ASN A 72 8.30 -5.33 12.31
N GLY A 73 7.59 -4.57 13.12
CA GLY A 73 7.65 -3.10 13.14
C GLY A 73 6.61 -2.40 12.26
N PHE A 74 5.61 -3.12 11.77
CA PHE A 74 4.44 -2.53 11.13
C PHE A 74 3.29 -2.38 12.11
N LYS A 75 2.49 -1.34 11.94
CA LYS A 75 1.14 -1.27 12.50
C LYS A 75 0.19 -1.85 11.46
N VAL A 76 -0.44 -2.99 11.77
CA VAL A 76 -1.41 -3.60 10.86
C VAL A 76 -2.81 -3.14 11.23
N VAL A 77 -3.53 -2.63 10.24
CA VAL A 77 -4.94 -2.22 10.37
C VAL A 77 -5.78 -3.14 9.49
N THR A 78 -6.71 -3.84 10.11
CA THR A 78 -7.59 -4.78 9.42
C THR A 78 -9.04 -4.39 9.60
N LYS A 79 -9.89 -4.76 8.64
CA LYS A 79 -11.34 -4.78 8.79
C LYS A 79 -11.94 -6.00 8.12
N ALA A 80 -13.12 -6.39 8.58
CA ALA A 80 -13.89 -7.46 7.97
C ALA A 80 -14.33 -7.06 6.56
N ALA A 81 -13.98 -7.90 5.58
CA ALA A 81 -14.52 -7.80 4.23
C ALA A 81 -15.89 -8.48 4.16
N LYS A 82 -16.84 -7.84 3.50
CA LYS A 82 -18.16 -8.40 3.27
C LYS A 82 -18.20 -9.04 1.89
N GLU A 83 -18.60 -10.32 1.85
CA GLU A 83 -18.98 -10.97 0.61
C GLU A 83 -20.42 -10.60 0.25
N TYR A 84 -20.66 -10.25 -0.99
CA TYR A 84 -21.99 -10.10 -1.55
C TYR A 84 -22.05 -10.71 -2.96
N SER A 85 -23.22 -11.18 -3.36
CA SER A 85 -23.44 -11.59 -4.74
C SER A 85 -23.97 -10.41 -5.52
N ASP A 86 -23.41 -10.14 -6.69
CA ASP A 86 -23.95 -9.16 -7.62
C ASP A 86 -25.23 -9.73 -8.31
N ASP A 87 -25.90 -8.87 -9.08
CA ASP A 87 -27.14 -9.25 -9.80
C ASP A 87 -26.94 -10.39 -10.81
N SER A 88 -25.69 -10.73 -11.13
CA SER A 88 -25.30 -11.86 -12.00
C SER A 88 -24.96 -13.13 -11.20
N GLY A 89 -25.08 -13.12 -9.87
CA GLY A 89 -24.76 -14.23 -8.98
C GLY A 89 -23.25 -14.44 -8.74
N ARG A 90 -22.39 -13.51 -9.19
CA ARG A 90 -20.94 -13.58 -8.94
C ARG A 90 -20.64 -13.10 -7.53
N ARG A 91 -19.80 -13.86 -6.83
CA ARG A 91 -19.26 -13.44 -5.53
C ARG A 91 -18.36 -12.21 -5.71
N ARG A 92 -18.63 -11.16 -4.95
CA ARG A 92 -17.79 -9.98 -4.86
C ARG A 92 -17.43 -9.71 -3.40
N ILE A 93 -16.20 -9.23 -3.20
CA ILE A 93 -15.71 -8.87 -1.88
C ILE A 93 -15.65 -7.34 -1.83
N LYS A 94 -16.32 -6.76 -0.84
CA LYS A 94 -16.24 -5.33 -0.54
C LYS A 94 -15.41 -5.13 0.72
N GLY A 95 -14.21 -4.60 0.56
CA GLY A 95 -13.28 -4.44 1.68
C GLY A 95 -12.12 -3.50 1.36
N ASP A 96 -12.40 -2.36 0.65
CA ASP A 96 -11.38 -1.34 0.51
C ASP A 96 -11.07 -0.69 1.87
N MET A 97 -9.84 -0.20 2.03
CA MET A 97 -9.32 0.42 3.24
C MET A 97 -9.12 1.93 3.09
N ASP A 98 -9.74 2.54 2.09
CA ASP A 98 -9.48 3.93 1.70
C ASP A 98 -9.82 4.93 2.80
N VAL A 99 -10.92 4.70 3.52
CA VAL A 99 -11.35 5.58 4.63
C VAL A 99 -10.36 5.47 5.78
N GLU A 100 -9.96 4.28 6.18
CA GLU A 100 -9.00 4.03 7.25
C GLU A 100 -7.64 4.66 6.92
N ILE A 101 -7.16 4.48 5.71
CA ILE A 101 -5.91 5.09 5.22
C ILE A 101 -6.03 6.61 5.22
N ALA A 102 -7.12 7.16 4.70
CA ALA A 102 -7.34 8.59 4.60
C ALA A 102 -7.36 9.27 5.98
N VAL A 103 -8.09 8.70 6.94
CA VAL A 103 -8.17 9.22 8.31
C VAL A 103 -6.80 9.18 8.97
N ASP A 104 -6.10 8.06 8.90
CA ASP A 104 -4.78 7.92 9.52
C ASP A 104 -3.74 8.88 8.92
N ILE A 105 -3.78 9.12 7.59
CA ILE A 105 -2.90 10.09 6.93
C ILE A 105 -3.19 11.52 7.42
N VAL A 106 -4.47 11.90 7.50
CA VAL A 106 -4.86 13.25 7.97
C VAL A 106 -4.43 13.47 9.42
N GLU A 107 -4.64 12.48 10.29
CA GLU A 107 -4.18 12.55 11.69
C GLU A 107 -2.65 12.63 11.79
N ALA A 108 -1.94 11.92 10.93
CA ALA A 108 -0.48 11.89 10.92
C ALA A 108 0.17 13.20 10.42
N ALA A 109 -0.55 14.02 9.65
CA ALA A 109 -0.05 15.30 9.15
C ALA A 109 0.40 16.27 10.25
N GLY A 110 -0.10 16.10 11.48
CA GLY A 110 0.32 16.91 12.63
C GLY A 110 1.72 16.60 13.17
N TYR A 111 2.30 15.45 12.83
CA TYR A 111 3.60 15.03 13.36
C TYR A 111 4.56 14.42 12.34
N LEU A 112 4.14 14.20 11.12
CA LEU A 112 5.00 13.74 10.02
C LEU A 112 5.40 14.91 9.11
N ASP A 113 6.61 14.86 8.60
CA ASP A 113 7.10 15.77 7.58
C ASP A 113 6.86 15.22 6.17
N HIS A 114 6.83 13.88 6.05
CA HIS A 114 6.71 13.21 4.77
C HIS A 114 5.84 11.93 4.88
N VAL A 115 4.75 11.91 4.15
CA VAL A 115 3.89 10.73 3.95
C VAL A 115 4.31 10.01 2.69
N VAL A 116 4.50 8.70 2.77
CA VAL A 116 4.72 7.82 1.61
C VAL A 116 3.50 6.90 1.47
N LEU A 117 2.68 7.17 0.47
CA LEU A 117 1.46 6.42 0.18
C LEU A 117 1.73 5.37 -0.90
N PHE A 118 1.55 4.10 -0.53
CA PHE A 118 1.61 2.96 -1.45
C PHE A 118 0.23 2.64 -1.98
N SER A 119 -0.24 3.43 -2.92
CA SER A 119 -1.46 3.24 -3.68
C SER A 119 -1.43 4.09 -4.94
N GLY A 120 -2.05 3.60 -6.01
CA GLY A 120 -2.25 4.36 -7.24
C GLY A 120 -3.66 4.92 -7.38
N ASP A 121 -4.52 4.72 -6.37
CA ASP A 121 -5.93 5.07 -6.44
C ASP A 121 -6.14 6.60 -6.43
N GLY A 122 -6.83 7.09 -7.46
CA GLY A 122 -7.15 8.50 -7.63
C GLY A 122 -8.01 9.09 -6.52
N ASP A 123 -8.75 8.27 -5.78
CA ASP A 123 -9.59 8.72 -4.67
C ASP A 123 -8.76 9.34 -3.53
N PHE A 124 -7.49 8.97 -3.42
CA PHE A 124 -6.57 9.60 -2.46
C PHE A 124 -6.11 11.01 -2.83
N ARG A 125 -6.38 11.50 -4.06
CA ARG A 125 -5.97 12.85 -4.47
C ARG A 125 -6.38 13.91 -3.45
N LYS A 126 -7.61 13.84 -2.93
CA LYS A 126 -8.13 14.82 -1.97
C LYS A 126 -7.44 14.77 -0.61
N VAL A 127 -7.07 13.58 -0.18
CA VAL A 127 -6.30 13.38 1.06
C VAL A 127 -4.90 13.98 0.92
N VAL A 128 -4.23 13.72 -0.19
CA VAL A 128 -2.91 14.29 -0.50
C VAL A 128 -2.97 15.82 -0.48
N GLU A 129 -3.92 16.42 -1.18
CA GLU A 129 -4.14 17.88 -1.16
C GLU A 129 -4.34 18.41 0.25
N ALA A 130 -5.13 17.72 1.08
CA ALA A 130 -5.45 18.14 2.44
C ALA A 130 -4.20 18.19 3.33
N VAL A 131 -3.36 17.16 3.31
CA VAL A 131 -2.17 17.11 4.18
C VAL A 131 -1.05 18.03 3.69
N GLN A 132 -0.95 18.27 2.38
CA GLN A 132 -0.03 19.26 1.82
C GLN A 132 -0.32 20.67 2.31
N ARG A 133 -1.60 21.02 2.55
CA ARG A 133 -1.98 22.32 3.16
C ARG A 133 -1.46 22.48 4.59
N HIS A 134 -1.12 21.40 5.28
CA HIS A 134 -0.47 21.42 6.59
C HIS A 134 1.06 21.40 6.52
N GLY A 135 1.62 21.47 5.32
CA GLY A 135 3.07 21.46 5.11
C GLY A 135 3.70 20.07 5.04
N THR A 136 2.89 19.00 5.06
CA THR A 136 3.36 17.63 4.93
C THR A 136 3.58 17.28 3.46
N ARG A 137 4.78 16.79 3.12
CA ARG A 137 5.08 16.30 1.77
C ARG A 137 4.48 14.92 1.56
N VAL A 138 4.08 14.63 0.32
CA VAL A 138 3.55 13.32 -0.05
C VAL A 138 4.26 12.73 -1.26
N SER A 139 4.81 11.53 -1.09
CA SER A 139 5.27 10.69 -2.18
C SER A 139 4.26 9.56 -2.41
N VAL A 140 3.91 9.33 -3.66
CA VAL A 140 3.05 8.21 -4.07
C VAL A 140 3.91 7.12 -4.69
N VAL A 141 3.73 5.88 -4.23
CA VAL A 141 4.37 4.68 -4.78
C VAL A 141 3.33 3.86 -5.52
N SER A 142 3.50 3.72 -6.81
CA SER A 142 2.67 2.88 -7.68
C SER A 142 3.40 2.59 -8.98
N THR A 143 2.73 2.07 -10.00
CA THR A 143 3.37 1.77 -11.28
C THR A 143 2.61 2.29 -12.47
N LEU A 144 3.37 2.76 -13.46
CA LEU A 144 2.91 3.07 -14.81
C LEU A 144 3.27 1.97 -15.80
N LYS A 145 4.05 0.98 -15.36
CA LYS A 145 4.58 -0.10 -16.22
C LYS A 145 3.63 -1.30 -16.32
N SER A 146 2.52 -1.30 -15.59
CA SER A 146 1.45 -2.29 -15.75
C SER A 146 0.50 -1.90 -16.91
N SER A 147 -0.27 -2.85 -17.41
CA SER A 147 -1.28 -2.62 -18.43
C SER A 147 -2.66 -3.10 -17.92
N PRO A 148 -3.60 -2.18 -17.61
CA PRO A 148 -3.44 -0.72 -17.61
C PRO A 148 -2.53 -0.21 -16.50
N PRO A 149 -2.04 1.05 -16.60
CA PRO A 149 -1.29 1.69 -15.51
C PRO A 149 -2.13 1.76 -14.23
N MET A 150 -1.51 1.43 -13.07
CA MET A 150 -2.22 1.44 -11.80
C MET A 150 -2.25 2.81 -11.12
N ALA A 151 -1.32 3.69 -11.48
CA ALA A 151 -1.29 5.04 -10.94
C ALA A 151 -2.23 5.97 -11.70
N SER A 152 -3.17 6.58 -10.98
CA SER A 152 -4.02 7.66 -11.50
C SER A 152 -3.20 8.90 -11.84
N ASP A 153 -3.46 9.52 -13.01
CA ASP A 153 -2.83 10.77 -13.41
C ASP A 153 -3.12 11.91 -12.44
N ASP A 154 -4.33 11.99 -11.92
CA ASP A 154 -4.73 13.04 -10.97
C ASP A 154 -3.99 12.91 -9.65
N LEU A 155 -3.81 11.70 -9.14
CA LEU A 155 -3.04 11.45 -7.93
C LEU A 155 -1.56 11.77 -8.14
N ARG A 156 -0.99 11.38 -9.29
CA ARG A 156 0.40 11.70 -9.63
C ARG A 156 0.68 13.19 -9.72
N ARG A 157 -0.24 13.95 -10.32
CA ARG A 157 -0.12 15.40 -10.44
C ARG A 157 -0.21 16.10 -9.10
N GLN A 158 -1.02 15.56 -8.19
CA GLN A 158 -1.18 16.13 -6.85
C GLN A 158 0.02 15.84 -5.95
N ALA A 159 0.62 14.67 -6.04
CA ALA A 159 1.75 14.25 -5.20
C ALA A 159 2.98 15.15 -5.41
N ASP A 160 3.74 15.39 -4.34
CA ASP A 160 5.04 16.08 -4.42
C ASP A 160 6.08 15.28 -5.20
N SER A 161 5.98 13.96 -5.14
CA SER A 161 6.81 13.07 -5.95
C SER A 161 6.15 11.72 -6.20
N PHE A 162 6.55 11.07 -7.27
CA PHE A 162 6.13 9.74 -7.64
C PHE A 162 7.31 8.77 -7.63
N ILE A 163 7.13 7.62 -7.01
CA ILE A 163 8.10 6.53 -6.96
C ILE A 163 7.56 5.40 -7.81
N GLU A 164 8.24 5.10 -8.91
CA GLU A 164 7.91 3.96 -9.75
C GLU A 164 8.23 2.66 -9.00
N LEU A 165 7.21 1.84 -8.76
CA LEU A 165 7.34 0.60 -8.01
C LEU A 165 8.30 -0.39 -8.68
N ALA A 166 8.35 -0.43 -10.00
CA ALA A 166 9.30 -1.28 -10.72
C ALA A 166 10.76 -0.93 -10.40
N GLU A 167 11.07 0.35 -10.16
CA GLU A 167 12.41 0.76 -9.77
C GLU A 167 12.67 0.50 -8.27
N LEU A 168 11.69 0.77 -7.43
CA LEU A 168 11.77 0.43 -5.99
C LEU A 168 11.89 -1.09 -5.79
N GLY A 169 11.20 -1.88 -6.60
CA GLY A 169 11.22 -3.34 -6.57
C GLY A 169 12.62 -3.94 -6.75
N LYS A 170 13.51 -3.27 -7.45
CA LYS A 170 14.93 -3.70 -7.57
C LYS A 170 15.66 -3.70 -6.23
N LEU A 171 15.21 -2.89 -5.28
CA LEU A 171 15.78 -2.76 -3.93
C LEU A 171 15.05 -3.61 -2.91
N VAL A 172 13.72 -3.69 -3.02
CA VAL A 172 12.85 -4.28 -1.99
C VAL A 172 12.10 -5.52 -2.47
N GLY A 173 12.29 -5.92 -3.72
CA GLY A 173 11.65 -7.10 -4.31
C GLY A 173 12.38 -8.40 -4.02
N ARG A 174 11.65 -9.49 -4.13
CA ARG A 174 12.14 -10.87 -4.21
C ARG A 174 11.40 -11.60 -5.31
N GLU A 175 11.98 -12.68 -5.82
CA GLU A 175 11.32 -13.56 -6.79
C GLU A 175 10.01 -14.11 -6.21
N ARG A 176 8.98 -14.18 -7.04
CA ARG A 176 7.70 -14.77 -6.64
C ARG A 176 7.89 -16.26 -6.34
N ARG A 177 7.27 -16.72 -5.27
CA ARG A 177 7.19 -18.15 -4.97
C ARG A 177 6.16 -18.78 -5.89
N ALA A 178 6.53 -19.86 -6.59
CA ALA A 178 5.71 -20.57 -7.57
C ALA A 178 4.42 -21.26 -7.02
N ARG A 179 4.01 -20.94 -5.78
CA ARG A 179 2.87 -21.59 -5.10
C ARG A 179 1.56 -20.83 -5.16
N ASP A 180 1.54 -19.59 -5.63
CA ASP A 180 0.33 -18.76 -5.58
C ASP A 180 -0.52 -18.86 -6.87
N ASP A 181 -0.03 -19.58 -7.89
CA ASP A 181 -0.73 -19.67 -9.19
C ASP A 181 -1.75 -20.83 -9.26
N GLU A 182 -1.84 -21.70 -8.25
CA GLU A 182 -2.77 -22.84 -8.26
C GLU A 182 -4.19 -22.51 -7.75
N TYR A 183 -4.45 -21.28 -7.29
CA TYR A 183 -5.76 -20.89 -6.77
C TYR A 183 -6.54 -19.88 -7.65
N ASP A 184 -5.94 -19.40 -8.74
CA ASP A 184 -6.60 -18.43 -9.64
C ASP A 184 -7.29 -19.11 -10.86
N ASP A 185 -7.19 -20.44 -11.04
CA ASP A 185 -7.70 -21.16 -12.22
C ASP A 185 -8.83 -22.19 -11.92
N GLU A 186 -9.67 -21.95 -10.92
CA GLU A 186 -10.94 -22.69 -10.85
C GLU A 186 -12.13 -21.74 -10.84
N ASP A 187 -12.66 -21.51 -12.09
CA ASP A 187 -14.02 -21.12 -12.52
C ASP A 187 -14.68 -19.88 -11.89
#